data_9a1f9241285b162d567166f39dfb9ab8
#
_entry.id   9a1f9241285b162d567166f39dfb9ab8
#
_cell.length_a   1.000
_cell.length_b   1.000
_cell.length_c   1.000
_cell.angle_alpha   90.00
_cell.angle_beta   90.00
_cell.angle_gamma   90.00
#
_symmetry.space_group_name_H-M   'P 1'
#
loop_
_entity.id
_entity.type
_entity.pdbx_description
1 polymer ?
#
loop_
_entity_poly.entity_id
_entity_poly.type
_entity_poly.pdbx_seq_one_letter_code
_entity_poly.pdbx_strand_id
1 'polypeptide(L)'
;MKRNVLFLILFGTVYLLNAQVSMITSQFSQNLTKSDLPFSGDRKLYAIGIDDKNTENYFVVSKNRSGADNDELFIEKFSKEGKQFVKSFQYKLTHPINKSLAFVDNRASYSDVDKDGNYESLSIIDQHTSGPESKIEKVIGMIMYQNKAYEVWVSADDNFSQNFYSDNFSQLPTPISKHFIDFWNRLNKP
;
A
#
# COMPACT_ATOMS: atom_id res chain seq x y z
N MET A 1 34.47 2.41 64.95
CA MET A 1 33.42 2.89 64.05
C MET A 1 33.78 2.47 62.62
N LYS A 2 33.13 1.43 62.08
CA LYS A 2 33.33 0.95 60.70
C LYS A 2 32.22 1.53 59.82
N ARG A 3 32.59 2.38 58.88
CA ARG A 3 31.68 3.04 57.94
C ARG A 3 31.53 2.14 56.74
N ASN A 4 30.38 1.45 56.60
CA ASN A 4 30.04 0.68 55.45
C ASN A 4 29.68 1.63 54.30
N VAL A 5 30.48 1.63 53.25
CA VAL A 5 30.19 2.32 52.00
C VAL A 5 29.39 1.33 51.14
N LEU A 6 28.09 1.58 51.03
CA LEU A 6 27.21 0.84 50.16
C LEU A 6 27.42 1.34 48.72
N PHE A 7 28.09 0.55 47.88
CA PHE A 7 28.20 0.81 46.45
C PHE A 7 26.88 0.39 45.80
N LEU A 8 26.05 1.37 45.49
CA LEU A 8 24.86 1.18 44.68
C LEU A 8 25.31 1.10 43.21
N ILE A 9 25.48 -0.11 42.70
CA ILE A 9 25.72 -0.33 41.27
C ILE A 9 24.38 -0.12 40.56
N LEU A 10 24.21 1.07 40.01
CA LEU A 10 23.11 1.39 39.11
C LEU A 10 23.37 0.67 37.78
N PHE A 11 22.85 -0.54 37.62
CA PHE A 11 22.77 -1.18 36.32
C PHE A 11 21.76 -0.40 35.48
N GLY A 12 22.26 0.64 34.82
CA GLY A 12 21.56 1.27 33.74
C GLY A 12 21.48 0.28 32.58
N THR A 13 20.39 -0.47 32.47
CA THR A 13 20.04 -1.18 31.26
C THR A 13 19.77 -0.14 30.18
N VAL A 14 20.81 0.15 29.41
CA VAL A 14 20.68 0.88 28.14
C VAL A 14 19.90 -0.05 27.23
N TYR A 15 18.60 0.10 27.20
CA TYR A 15 17.79 -0.40 26.09
C TYR A 15 18.27 0.37 24.88
N LEU A 16 19.13 -0.25 24.08
CA LEU A 16 19.38 0.17 22.71
C LEU A 16 18.05 0.03 21.98
N LEU A 17 17.26 1.09 22.00
CA LEU A 17 16.18 1.27 21.06
C LEU A 17 16.87 1.32 19.69
N ASN A 18 16.94 0.17 19.03
CA ASN A 18 17.18 0.12 17.61
C ASN A 18 16.00 0.82 16.97
N ALA A 19 16.07 2.16 16.88
CA ALA A 19 15.22 2.90 15.96
C ALA A 19 15.60 2.39 14.58
N GLN A 20 14.86 1.41 14.07
CA GLN A 20 14.97 1.01 12.69
C GLN A 20 14.46 2.17 11.86
N VAL A 21 15.41 2.87 11.25
CA VAL A 21 15.12 3.81 10.18
C VAL A 21 14.74 2.96 8.99
N SER A 22 13.45 2.77 8.77
CA SER A 22 12.95 2.29 7.50
C SER A 22 13.35 3.31 6.45
N MET A 23 14.32 2.98 5.61
CA MET A 23 14.69 3.84 4.50
C MET A 23 13.74 3.56 3.35
N ILE A 24 12.82 4.49 3.08
CA ILE A 24 12.15 4.54 1.79
C ILE A 24 13.22 4.94 0.78
N THR A 25 13.84 3.96 0.16
CA THR A 25 14.62 4.16 -1.06
C THR A 25 13.63 4.30 -2.21
N SER A 26 12.96 5.46 -2.29
CA SER A 26 12.09 5.78 -3.41
C SER A 26 12.92 5.96 -4.67
N GLN A 27 13.33 4.87 -5.28
CA GLN A 27 13.75 4.89 -6.65
C GLN A 27 12.50 4.72 -7.50
N PHE A 28 12.00 5.83 -8.06
CA PHE A 28 11.10 5.77 -9.20
C PHE A 28 11.81 4.99 -10.30
N SER A 29 11.56 3.70 -10.35
CA SER A 29 12.19 2.80 -11.28
C SER A 29 11.42 2.84 -12.60
N GLN A 30 11.56 3.96 -13.34
CA GLN A 30 10.97 4.11 -14.68
C GLN A 30 11.43 3.01 -15.64
N ASN A 31 12.56 2.39 -15.39
CA ASN A 31 13.20 1.44 -16.29
C ASN A 31 12.92 -0.04 -15.99
N LEU A 32 12.16 -0.37 -14.93
CA LEU A 32 11.79 -1.76 -14.65
C LEU A 32 10.86 -2.31 -15.72
N THR A 33 11.25 -3.42 -16.29
CA THR A 33 10.52 -4.16 -17.34
C THR A 33 9.85 -5.42 -16.77
N LYS A 34 9.05 -6.11 -17.59
CA LYS A 34 8.50 -7.43 -17.21
C LYS A 34 9.58 -8.51 -17.04
N SER A 35 10.77 -8.31 -17.61
CA SER A 35 11.91 -9.22 -17.42
C SER A 35 12.51 -9.07 -16.02
N ASP A 36 12.42 -7.87 -15.43
CA ASP A 36 12.92 -7.60 -14.09
C ASP A 36 11.89 -8.00 -13.03
N LEU A 37 10.64 -7.61 -13.26
CA LEU A 37 9.49 -7.89 -12.40
C LEU A 37 8.33 -8.38 -13.26
N PRO A 38 7.90 -9.64 -13.15
CA PRO A 38 6.84 -10.22 -13.98
C PRO A 38 5.44 -9.77 -13.56
N PHE A 39 5.18 -8.45 -13.64
CA PHE A 39 3.88 -7.87 -13.31
C PHE A 39 2.79 -8.26 -14.32
N SER A 40 1.54 -8.32 -13.87
CA SER A 40 0.42 -8.93 -14.62
C SER A 40 -0.10 -8.07 -15.77
N GLY A 41 -0.22 -6.75 -15.58
CA GLY A 41 -0.76 -5.86 -16.63
C GLY A 41 0.17 -5.73 -17.84
N ASP A 42 -0.35 -5.26 -18.96
CA ASP A 42 0.44 -5.03 -20.18
C ASP A 42 1.31 -3.77 -20.11
N ARG A 43 0.87 -2.80 -19.34
CA ARG A 43 1.56 -1.53 -19.13
C ARG A 43 1.73 -1.21 -17.65
N LYS A 44 2.94 -0.86 -17.27
CA LYS A 44 3.24 -0.36 -15.93
C LYS A 44 2.79 1.09 -15.82
N LEU A 45 2.05 1.42 -14.76
CA LEU A 45 1.65 2.79 -14.42
C LEU A 45 2.60 3.40 -13.39
N TYR A 46 2.98 2.60 -12.39
CA TYR A 46 3.74 3.06 -11.23
C TYR A 46 4.61 1.92 -10.72
N ALA A 47 5.78 2.23 -10.20
CA ALA A 47 6.59 1.31 -9.44
C ALA A 47 7.42 2.07 -8.40
N ILE A 48 7.50 1.55 -7.19
CA ILE A 48 8.30 2.08 -6.11
C ILE A 48 9.03 0.95 -5.39
N GLY A 49 10.33 1.15 -5.15
CA GLY A 49 11.12 0.27 -4.30
C GLY A 49 10.99 0.69 -2.84
N ILE A 50 10.64 -0.22 -1.95
CA ILE A 50 10.56 0.00 -0.51
C ILE A 50 11.13 -1.22 0.19
N ASP A 51 12.21 -1.03 0.91
CA ASP A 51 12.88 -2.12 1.60
C ASP A 51 12.25 -2.34 2.97
N ASP A 52 11.72 -3.53 3.18
CA ASP A 52 11.38 -4.03 4.51
C ASP A 52 12.68 -4.34 5.29
N LYS A 53 12.57 -4.58 6.58
CA LYS A 53 13.71 -4.85 7.47
C LYS A 53 14.77 -5.80 6.92
N ASN A 54 14.34 -6.83 6.20
CA ASN A 54 15.21 -7.91 5.73
C ASN A 54 15.05 -8.21 4.23
N THR A 55 14.26 -7.43 3.50
CA THR A 55 13.86 -7.79 2.14
C THR A 55 13.69 -6.55 1.26
N GLU A 56 14.36 -6.53 0.13
CA GLU A 56 14.07 -5.55 -0.92
C GLU A 56 12.72 -5.87 -1.55
N ASN A 57 11.88 -4.84 -1.72
CA ASN A 57 10.56 -5.01 -2.33
C ASN A 57 10.30 -3.96 -3.40
N TYR A 58 9.44 -4.34 -4.35
CA TYR A 58 8.84 -3.42 -5.31
C TYR A 58 7.32 -3.52 -5.23
N PHE A 59 6.67 -2.36 -5.11
CA PHE A 59 5.25 -2.22 -5.34
C PHE A 59 5.04 -1.74 -6.76
N VAL A 60 4.24 -2.46 -7.53
CA VAL A 60 3.99 -2.19 -8.94
C VAL A 60 2.49 -2.05 -9.16
N VAL A 61 2.10 -0.97 -9.83
CA VAL A 61 0.75 -0.81 -10.36
C VAL A 61 0.82 -0.93 -11.87
N SER A 62 0.00 -1.82 -12.41
CA SER A 62 -0.07 -2.06 -13.85
C SER A 62 -1.50 -2.21 -14.32
N LYS A 63 -1.74 -2.02 -15.60
CA LYS A 63 -3.03 -2.20 -16.26
C LYS A 63 -2.89 -3.08 -17.49
N ASN A 64 -4.00 -3.67 -17.90
CA ASN A 64 -4.07 -4.31 -19.20
C ASN A 64 -4.00 -3.27 -20.35
N ARG A 65 -3.92 -3.74 -21.59
CA ARG A 65 -3.85 -2.87 -22.78
C ARG A 65 -5.13 -2.03 -22.93
N SER A 66 -4.97 -0.85 -23.48
CA SER A 66 -6.09 -0.01 -23.90
C SER A 66 -6.93 -0.73 -24.95
N GLY A 67 -8.26 -0.63 -24.85
CA GLY A 67 -9.19 -1.26 -25.77
C GLY A 67 -9.43 -2.76 -25.53
N ALA A 68 -9.04 -3.30 -24.39
CA ALA A 68 -9.47 -4.62 -23.95
C ALA A 68 -10.95 -4.59 -23.53
N ASP A 69 -11.59 -5.77 -23.53
CA ASP A 69 -13.03 -5.91 -23.21
C ASP A 69 -13.38 -5.44 -21.78
N ASN A 70 -12.43 -5.57 -20.86
CA ASN A 70 -12.57 -5.06 -19.50
C ASN A 70 -11.36 -4.18 -19.18
N ASP A 71 -11.55 -3.20 -18.32
CA ASP A 71 -10.43 -2.46 -17.74
C ASP A 71 -9.94 -3.18 -16.47
N GLU A 72 -8.69 -3.64 -16.48
CA GLU A 72 -8.09 -4.38 -15.39
C GLU A 72 -6.90 -3.60 -14.81
N LEU A 73 -6.92 -3.43 -13.48
CA LEU A 73 -5.83 -2.81 -12.73
C LEU A 73 -5.29 -3.80 -11.71
N PHE A 74 -3.98 -3.91 -11.68
CA PHE A 74 -3.24 -4.79 -10.77
C PHE A 74 -2.37 -3.96 -9.85
N ILE A 75 -2.40 -4.27 -8.55
CA ILE A 75 -1.47 -3.76 -7.54
C ILE A 75 -0.75 -4.98 -6.98
N GLU A 76 0.57 -4.99 -7.11
CA GLU A 76 1.39 -6.16 -6.85
C GLU A 76 2.59 -5.79 -5.99
N LYS A 77 2.96 -6.66 -5.04
CA LYS A 77 4.24 -6.60 -4.31
C LYS A 77 5.12 -7.73 -4.79
N PHE A 78 6.36 -7.40 -5.09
CA PHE A 78 7.43 -8.34 -5.41
C PHE A 78 8.48 -8.24 -4.31
N SER A 79 8.86 -9.36 -3.74
CA SER A 79 9.87 -9.46 -2.69
C SER A 79 11.10 -10.21 -3.22
N LYS A 80 12.29 -9.77 -2.84
CA LYS A 80 13.53 -10.38 -3.28
C LYS A 80 13.78 -11.71 -2.56
N GLU A 81 13.89 -12.78 -3.33
CA GLU A 81 14.28 -14.11 -2.87
C GLU A 81 15.57 -14.52 -3.57
N GLY A 82 16.69 -14.49 -2.86
CA GLY A 82 18.01 -14.72 -3.44
C GLY A 82 18.36 -13.67 -4.49
N LYS A 83 18.45 -14.08 -5.78
CA LYS A 83 18.74 -13.18 -6.90
C LYS A 83 17.52 -12.76 -7.72
N GLN A 84 16.33 -13.23 -7.37
CA GLN A 84 15.09 -12.99 -8.13
C GLN A 84 14.07 -12.27 -7.28
N PHE A 85 13.15 -11.58 -7.94
CA PHE A 85 11.96 -11.04 -7.32
C PHE A 85 10.77 -11.96 -7.55
N VAL A 86 10.11 -12.34 -6.46
CA VAL A 86 8.94 -13.22 -6.46
C VAL A 86 7.72 -12.40 -6.07
N LYS A 87 6.60 -12.62 -6.76
CA LYS A 87 5.34 -11.96 -6.43
C LYS A 87 4.82 -12.50 -5.11
N SER A 88 4.82 -11.66 -4.07
CA SER A 88 4.36 -11.99 -2.72
C SER A 88 2.92 -11.55 -2.46
N PHE A 89 2.39 -10.60 -3.26
CA PHE A 89 1.04 -10.10 -3.15
C PHE A 89 0.50 -9.69 -4.52
N GLN A 90 -0.81 -9.88 -4.72
CA GLN A 90 -1.54 -9.36 -5.87
C GLN A 90 -2.96 -8.98 -5.47
N TYR A 91 -3.35 -7.79 -5.87
CA TYR A 91 -4.73 -7.32 -5.86
C TYR A 91 -5.14 -6.97 -7.30
N LYS A 92 -6.32 -7.39 -7.71
CA LYS A 92 -6.84 -7.17 -9.06
C LYS A 92 -8.22 -6.54 -8.98
N LEU A 93 -8.42 -5.46 -9.68
CA LEU A 93 -9.74 -4.90 -9.99
C LEU A 93 -10.06 -5.11 -11.47
N THR A 94 -11.31 -5.43 -11.75
CA THR A 94 -11.83 -5.61 -13.12
C THR A 94 -13.11 -4.82 -13.26
N HIS A 95 -13.19 -4.01 -14.30
CA HIS A 95 -14.41 -3.27 -14.65
C HIS A 95 -14.83 -3.50 -16.09
N PRO A 96 -16.16 -3.42 -16.38
CA PRO A 96 -16.69 -3.54 -17.73
C PRO A 96 -16.11 -2.49 -18.68
N ILE A 97 -16.24 -2.74 -19.98
CA ILE A 97 -15.67 -1.91 -21.08
C ILE A 97 -16.07 -0.43 -21.03
N ASN A 98 -17.22 -0.11 -20.44
CA ASN A 98 -17.73 1.26 -20.34
C ASN A 98 -17.28 1.99 -19.06
N LYS A 99 -16.33 1.42 -18.32
CA LYS A 99 -15.77 2.01 -17.10
C LYS A 99 -14.25 1.98 -17.15
N SER A 100 -13.63 2.87 -16.41
CA SER A 100 -12.16 2.98 -16.34
C SER A 100 -11.69 3.05 -14.90
N LEU A 101 -10.56 2.40 -14.62
CA LEU A 101 -9.84 2.46 -13.35
C LEU A 101 -8.66 3.39 -13.49
N ALA A 102 -8.48 4.31 -12.56
CA ALA A 102 -7.31 5.17 -12.48
C ALA A 102 -6.61 4.99 -11.13
N PHE A 103 -5.31 4.75 -11.17
CA PHE A 103 -4.47 4.77 -9.95
C PHE A 103 -4.04 6.20 -9.67
N VAL A 104 -4.22 6.64 -8.44
CA VAL A 104 -3.89 8.02 -8.02
C VAL A 104 -2.59 7.97 -7.21
N ASP A 105 -1.46 8.05 -7.91
CA ASP A 105 -0.12 7.84 -7.36
C ASP A 105 0.27 8.86 -6.28
N ASN A 106 -0.11 10.11 -6.42
CA ASN A 106 0.18 11.16 -5.44
C ASN A 106 -0.67 11.06 -4.15
N ARG A 107 -1.57 10.09 -4.07
CA ARG A 107 -2.37 9.78 -2.89
C ARG A 107 -2.04 8.40 -2.29
N ALA A 108 -1.08 7.68 -2.85
CA ALA A 108 -0.59 6.44 -2.25
C ALA A 108 0.21 6.73 -0.98
N SER A 109 0.09 5.85 0.02
CA SER A 109 0.83 5.94 1.29
C SER A 109 1.49 4.60 1.59
N TYR A 110 2.71 4.65 2.09
CA TYR A 110 3.48 3.50 2.53
C TYR A 110 4.04 3.79 3.92
N SER A 111 3.81 2.92 4.89
CA SER A 111 4.22 3.12 6.29
C SER A 111 4.42 1.79 6.99
N ASP A 112 5.40 1.72 7.87
CA ASP A 112 5.55 0.65 8.86
C ASP A 112 4.82 1.11 10.13
N VAL A 113 3.51 0.88 10.19
CA VAL A 113 2.61 1.42 11.22
C VAL A 113 2.77 0.72 12.55
N ASP A 114 2.92 -0.61 12.54
CA ASP A 114 3.07 -1.42 13.75
C ASP A 114 4.54 -1.64 14.16
N LYS A 115 5.48 -1.10 13.35
CA LYS A 115 6.93 -1.14 13.58
C LYS A 115 7.50 -2.57 13.61
N ASP A 116 6.91 -3.44 12.83
CA ASP A 116 7.38 -4.82 12.68
C ASP A 116 8.52 -4.93 11.65
N GLY A 117 8.77 -3.86 10.90
CA GLY A 117 9.80 -3.75 9.87
C GLY A 117 9.30 -4.14 8.48
N ASN A 118 8.00 -4.33 8.31
CA ASN A 118 7.36 -4.50 7.01
C ASN A 118 6.47 -3.30 6.71
N TYR A 119 6.36 -2.95 5.42
CA TYR A 119 5.55 -1.81 5.02
C TYR A 119 4.13 -2.21 4.66
N GLU A 120 3.19 -1.48 5.25
CA GLU A 120 1.80 -1.43 4.80
C GLU A 120 1.66 -0.38 3.70
N SER A 121 0.66 -0.57 2.85
CA SER A 121 0.34 0.43 1.84
C SER A 121 -1.15 0.74 1.78
N LEU A 122 -1.45 2.00 1.45
CA LEU A 122 -2.76 2.42 0.99
C LEU A 122 -2.62 2.91 -0.45
N SER A 123 -3.36 2.30 -1.35
CA SER A 123 -3.44 2.69 -2.76
C SER A 123 -4.82 3.25 -3.06
N ILE A 124 -4.88 4.41 -3.71
CA ILE A 124 -6.14 5.06 -4.08
C ILE A 124 -6.43 4.80 -5.55
N ILE A 125 -7.64 4.34 -5.82
CA ILE A 125 -8.12 4.00 -7.16
C ILE A 125 -9.44 4.69 -7.39
N ASP A 126 -9.51 5.50 -8.45
CA ASP A 126 -10.75 6.10 -8.90
C ASP A 126 -11.38 5.23 -10.01
N GLN A 127 -12.65 4.94 -9.88
CA GLN A 127 -13.48 4.29 -10.87
C GLN A 127 -14.32 5.34 -11.58
N HIS A 128 -14.20 5.39 -12.90
CA HIS A 128 -14.86 6.38 -13.74
C HIS A 128 -15.81 5.73 -14.75
N THR A 129 -16.81 6.49 -15.21
CA THR A 129 -17.44 6.22 -16.50
C THR A 129 -16.43 6.44 -17.62
N SER A 130 -16.60 5.74 -18.76
CA SER A 130 -15.80 5.97 -19.96
C SER A 130 -16.33 7.14 -20.78
N GLY A 131 -15.46 7.77 -21.56
CA GLY A 131 -15.82 8.78 -22.54
C GLY A 131 -15.45 10.21 -22.14
N PRO A 132 -15.80 11.21 -22.98
CA PRO A 132 -15.38 12.59 -22.81
C PRO A 132 -16.00 13.28 -21.57
N GLU A 133 -17.12 12.79 -21.09
CA GLU A 133 -17.78 13.27 -19.87
C GLU A 133 -17.53 12.31 -18.68
N SER A 134 -16.33 11.78 -18.61
CA SER A 134 -15.95 10.84 -17.55
C SER A 134 -16.22 11.42 -16.16
N LYS A 135 -16.99 10.67 -15.36
CA LYS A 135 -17.33 11.04 -13.97
C LYS A 135 -16.83 9.98 -13.02
N ILE A 136 -16.36 10.39 -11.86
CA ILE A 136 -16.00 9.47 -10.80
C ILE A 136 -17.28 8.85 -10.25
N GLU A 137 -17.34 7.51 -10.24
CA GLU A 137 -18.45 6.75 -9.66
C GLU A 137 -18.10 6.18 -8.30
N LYS A 138 -16.83 5.85 -8.10
CA LYS A 138 -16.35 5.24 -6.86
C LYS A 138 -14.88 5.60 -6.63
N VAL A 139 -14.53 5.89 -5.39
CA VAL A 139 -13.14 6.00 -4.95
C VAL A 139 -12.86 4.86 -3.98
N ILE A 140 -11.81 4.10 -4.24
CA ILE A 140 -11.43 2.91 -3.48
C ILE A 140 -10.07 3.14 -2.84
N GLY A 141 -9.97 2.95 -1.53
CA GLY A 141 -8.72 2.81 -0.80
C GLY A 141 -8.42 1.33 -0.56
N MET A 142 -7.42 0.78 -1.22
CA MET A 142 -6.95 -0.57 -1.00
C MET A 142 -5.78 -0.55 -0.01
N ILE A 143 -5.97 -1.14 1.14
CA ILE A 143 -4.96 -1.30 2.19
C ILE A 143 -4.34 -2.70 2.05
N MET A 144 -3.02 -2.75 1.91
CA MET A 144 -2.28 -4.00 2.02
C MET A 144 -1.68 -4.12 3.42
N TYR A 145 -2.00 -5.20 4.12
CA TYR A 145 -1.40 -5.57 5.39
C TYR A 145 -1.13 -7.08 5.41
N GLN A 146 0.10 -7.48 5.72
CA GLN A 146 0.54 -8.89 5.75
C GLN A 146 0.14 -9.66 4.47
N ASN A 147 0.38 -9.06 3.29
CA ASN A 147 0.04 -9.62 1.99
C ASN A 147 -1.46 -9.96 1.80
N LYS A 148 -2.35 -9.27 2.50
CA LYS A 148 -3.80 -9.31 2.31
C LYS A 148 -4.32 -7.93 1.93
N ALA A 149 -5.39 -7.91 1.12
CA ALA A 149 -6.08 -6.69 0.74
C ALA A 149 -7.31 -6.45 1.62
N TYR A 150 -7.50 -5.20 2.00
CA TYR A 150 -8.66 -4.68 2.71
C TYR A 150 -9.10 -3.40 2.01
N GLU A 151 -10.40 -3.19 1.91
CA GLU A 151 -10.90 -2.04 1.16
C GLU A 151 -11.73 -1.12 2.03
N VAL A 152 -11.61 0.17 1.76
CA VAL A 152 -12.55 1.22 2.12
C VAL A 152 -12.95 1.95 0.85
N TRP A 153 -14.21 2.33 0.70
CA TRP A 153 -14.64 3.09 -0.47
C TRP A 153 -15.78 4.05 -0.17
N VAL A 154 -15.93 5.03 -1.06
CA VAL A 154 -17.09 5.92 -1.18
C VAL A 154 -17.65 5.84 -2.60
N SER A 155 -18.92 6.14 -2.78
CA SER A 155 -19.63 5.99 -4.05
C SER A 155 -20.45 7.21 -4.39
N ALA A 156 -20.65 7.47 -5.69
CA ALA A 156 -21.56 8.49 -6.19
C ALA A 156 -23.04 8.18 -5.86
N ASP A 157 -23.37 6.92 -5.61
CA ASP A 157 -24.75 6.50 -5.26
C ASP A 157 -25.27 7.15 -3.97
N ASP A 158 -24.36 7.52 -3.07
CA ASP A 158 -24.65 8.23 -1.82
C ASP A 158 -24.00 9.61 -1.74
N ASN A 159 -23.63 10.20 -2.88
CA ASN A 159 -22.91 11.46 -3.00
C ASN A 159 -21.57 11.46 -2.23
N PHE A 160 -20.89 10.32 -2.20
CA PHE A 160 -19.61 10.12 -1.50
C PHE A 160 -19.65 10.43 0.01
N SER A 161 -20.83 10.35 0.62
CA SER A 161 -21.08 10.79 2.00
C SER A 161 -20.74 9.74 3.04
N GLN A 162 -20.70 8.45 2.66
CA GLN A 162 -20.51 7.32 3.57
C GLN A 162 -19.36 6.43 3.16
N ASN A 163 -18.55 6.03 4.15
CA ASN A 163 -17.53 5.01 3.95
C ASN A 163 -18.15 3.62 4.01
N PHE A 164 -17.81 2.78 3.03
CA PHE A 164 -18.08 1.35 3.00
C PHE A 164 -16.78 0.58 3.18
N TYR A 165 -16.87 -0.66 3.62
CA TYR A 165 -15.71 -1.49 3.95
C TYR A 165 -15.89 -2.90 3.42
N SER A 166 -14.78 -3.56 3.06
CA SER A 166 -14.79 -4.99 2.72
C SER A 166 -15.14 -5.86 3.95
N ASP A 167 -15.73 -7.02 3.71
CA ASP A 167 -16.18 -7.95 4.76
C ASP A 167 -15.06 -8.33 5.74
N ASN A 168 -13.82 -8.40 5.25
CA ASN A 168 -12.65 -8.73 6.06
C ASN A 168 -12.04 -7.51 6.77
N PHE A 169 -12.56 -6.30 6.59
CA PHE A 169 -11.96 -5.07 7.13
C PHE A 169 -11.80 -5.10 8.65
N SER A 170 -12.74 -5.74 9.35
CA SER A 170 -12.71 -5.91 10.81
C SER A 170 -11.56 -6.79 11.32
N GLN A 171 -10.86 -7.50 10.41
CA GLN A 171 -9.69 -8.31 10.73
C GLN A 171 -8.40 -7.48 10.79
N LEU A 172 -8.42 -6.23 10.32
CA LEU A 172 -7.27 -5.33 10.46
C LEU A 172 -7.03 -5.00 11.94
N PRO A 173 -5.78 -5.05 12.43
CA PRO A 173 -5.45 -4.54 13.75
C PRO A 173 -5.85 -3.08 13.89
N THR A 174 -6.37 -2.72 15.07
CA THR A 174 -6.84 -1.34 15.33
C THR A 174 -5.81 -0.25 15.01
N PRO A 175 -4.51 -0.37 15.33
CA PRO A 175 -3.53 0.65 14.96
C PRO A 175 -3.43 0.85 13.45
N ILE A 176 -3.45 -0.25 12.68
CA ILE A 176 -3.37 -0.24 11.22
C ILE A 176 -4.62 0.40 10.61
N SER A 177 -5.80 -0.09 10.99
CA SER A 177 -7.07 0.45 10.47
C SER A 177 -7.21 1.93 10.81
N LYS A 178 -6.90 2.35 12.05
CA LYS A 178 -6.96 3.75 12.47
C LYS A 178 -6.02 4.63 11.63
N HIS A 179 -4.76 4.23 11.46
CA HIS A 179 -3.78 5.01 10.69
C HIS A 179 -4.27 5.28 9.27
N PHE A 180 -4.71 4.23 8.56
CA PHE A 180 -5.16 4.37 7.18
C PHE A 180 -6.51 5.06 7.05
N ILE A 181 -7.45 4.87 7.98
CA ILE A 181 -8.72 5.60 7.96
C ILE A 181 -8.51 7.08 8.29
N ASP A 182 -7.62 7.43 9.21
CA ASP A 182 -7.26 8.83 9.46
C ASP A 182 -6.64 9.49 8.21
N PHE A 183 -5.80 8.78 7.46
CA PHE A 183 -5.28 9.25 6.18
C PHE A 183 -6.39 9.38 5.13
N TRP A 184 -7.22 8.33 4.94
CA TRP A 184 -8.35 8.30 4.03
C TRP A 184 -9.33 9.45 4.25
N ASN A 185 -9.64 9.77 5.51
CA ASN A 185 -10.59 10.85 5.85
C ASN A 185 -10.03 12.25 5.55
N ARG A 186 -8.72 12.41 5.44
CA ARG A 186 -8.07 13.68 5.03
C ARG A 186 -8.00 13.87 3.52
N LEU A 187 -8.26 12.85 2.74
CA LEU A 187 -8.26 12.96 1.28
C LEU A 187 -9.49 13.76 0.82
N ASN A 188 -9.24 14.71 -0.10
CA ASN A 188 -10.34 15.31 -0.85
C ASN A 188 -10.91 14.25 -1.79
N LYS A 189 -12.13 13.82 -1.47
CA LYS A 189 -12.97 12.97 -2.34
C LYS A 189 -13.99 13.85 -3.04
N PRO A 190 -14.55 13.43 -4.19
CA PRO A 190 -15.55 14.20 -4.91
C PRO A 190 -16.73 14.64 -4.06
#